data_7e4262017adf34479eec37fd7fc5b2aa
#
_entry.id   7e4262017adf34479eec37fd7fc5b2aa
#
_cell.length_a   1.000
_cell.length_b   1.000
_cell.length_c   1.000
_cell.angle_alpha   90.00
_cell.angle_beta   90.00
_cell.angle_gamma   90.00
#
_symmetry.space_group_name_H-M   'P 1'
#
loop_
_entity.id
_entity.type
_entity.pdbx_description
1 polymer ?
#
loop_
_entity_poly.entity_id
_entity_poly.type
_entity_poly.pdbx_seq_one_letter_code
_entity_poly.pdbx_strand_id
1 'polypeptide(L)'
;MLALALGGSLLSLPWVRVNVEPSVPVGIYRLHAVHPPLSRGTLVLLPVPRSVRRWKSPWTPLLKPVAAVAGESVCVRDDALTIGDASYGRVYQEAGGDPLPQIQGCLTVEDGQVFVASKGDRSLDSRYFGSVKIGELTATATPVWLWR
;
A
#
# COMPACT_ATOMS: atom_id res chain seq x y z
N MET A 1 -31.87 -35.94 11.59
CA MET A 1 -31.42 -35.12 10.45
C MET A 1 -30.46 -34.07 10.98
N LEU A 2 -29.14 -34.31 10.87
CA LEU A 2 -28.12 -33.38 11.25
C LEU A 2 -27.79 -32.51 10.04
N ALA A 3 -28.16 -31.23 10.10
CA ALA A 3 -27.68 -30.24 9.16
C ALA A 3 -26.26 -29.81 9.57
N LEU A 4 -25.26 -30.31 8.89
CA LEU A 4 -23.88 -29.83 8.99
C LEU A 4 -23.81 -28.44 8.38
N ALA A 5 -23.74 -27.42 9.24
CA ALA A 5 -23.38 -26.06 8.86
C ALA A 5 -21.89 -26.05 8.50
N LEU A 6 -21.57 -26.29 7.23
CA LEU A 6 -20.27 -25.99 6.65
C LEU A 6 -20.16 -24.48 6.36
N GLY A 7 -20.16 -23.69 7.42
CA GLY A 7 -19.81 -22.27 7.38
C GLY A 7 -18.33 -22.07 7.68
N GLY A 8 -17.47 -22.76 6.94
CA GLY A 8 -16.03 -22.54 7.02
C GLY A 8 -15.68 -21.20 6.39
N SER A 9 -15.22 -20.23 7.18
CA SER A 9 -14.64 -18.99 6.71
C SER A 9 -13.45 -19.25 5.80
N LEU A 10 -13.69 -19.31 4.49
CA LEU A 10 -12.65 -19.33 3.45
C LEU A 10 -11.79 -18.07 3.39
N LEU A 11 -12.05 -17.11 4.28
CA LEU A 11 -11.46 -15.76 4.27
C LEU A 11 -10.24 -15.58 5.20
N SER A 12 -9.76 -16.62 5.88
CA SER A 12 -8.69 -16.49 6.88
C SER A 12 -7.54 -17.46 6.70
N LEU A 13 -7.17 -17.77 5.47
CA LEU A 13 -5.89 -18.45 5.25
C LEU A 13 -4.78 -17.41 5.44
N PRO A 14 -3.81 -17.64 6.37
CA PRO A 14 -2.81 -16.63 6.71
C PRO A 14 -1.86 -16.26 5.55
N TRP A 15 -1.88 -17.04 4.47
CA TRP A 15 -1.08 -16.80 3.27
C TRP A 15 -1.89 -16.36 2.04
N VAL A 16 -3.17 -16.00 2.21
CA VAL A 16 -4.04 -15.53 1.13
C VAL A 16 -4.68 -14.21 1.50
N ARG A 17 -4.71 -13.28 0.57
CA ARG A 17 -5.38 -12.00 0.70
C ARG A 17 -6.35 -11.80 -0.45
N VAL A 18 -7.60 -11.50 -0.14
CA VAL A 18 -8.56 -10.97 -1.12
C VAL A 18 -8.46 -9.45 -1.10
N ASN A 19 -8.11 -8.86 -2.23
CA ASN A 19 -8.10 -7.42 -2.41
C ASN A 19 -9.33 -6.97 -3.19
N VAL A 20 -10.07 -6.05 -2.63
CA VAL A 20 -11.25 -5.43 -3.24
C VAL A 20 -11.04 -3.93 -3.52
N GLU A 21 -9.88 -3.39 -3.15
CA GLU A 21 -9.55 -1.98 -3.36
C GLU A 21 -8.88 -1.77 -4.71
N PRO A 22 -9.34 -0.80 -5.52
CA PRO A 22 -8.86 -0.63 -6.89
C PRO A 22 -7.46 0.01 -7.01
N SER A 23 -6.83 0.36 -5.89
CA SER A 23 -5.45 0.92 -5.91
C SER A 23 -4.39 -0.09 -6.37
N VAL A 24 -4.71 -1.38 -6.29
CA VAL A 24 -4.04 -2.47 -7.01
C VAL A 24 -5.13 -3.35 -7.63
N PRO A 25 -4.81 -4.18 -8.64
CA PRO A 25 -5.84 -5.00 -9.27
C PRO A 25 -6.65 -5.80 -8.26
N VAL A 26 -7.98 -5.78 -8.40
CA VAL A 26 -8.90 -6.53 -7.54
C VAL A 26 -8.71 -8.03 -7.79
N GLY A 27 -8.57 -8.81 -6.72
CA GLY A 27 -8.30 -10.23 -6.90
C GLY A 27 -7.83 -10.95 -5.64
N ILE A 28 -7.35 -12.17 -5.86
CA ILE A 28 -6.77 -13.02 -4.82
C ILE A 28 -5.25 -13.01 -4.95
N TYR A 29 -4.59 -12.79 -3.84
CA TYR A 29 -3.14 -12.70 -3.73
C TYR A 29 -2.60 -13.73 -2.75
N ARG A 30 -1.49 -14.36 -3.12
CA ARG A 30 -0.71 -15.19 -2.21
C ARG A 30 0.29 -14.32 -1.47
N LEU A 31 0.37 -14.50 -0.16
CA LEU A 31 1.29 -13.79 0.72
C LEU A 31 2.57 -14.61 0.93
N HIS A 32 3.68 -13.92 0.98
CA HIS A 32 5.03 -14.47 1.20
C HIS A 32 5.73 -13.69 2.30
N ALA A 33 6.70 -14.32 2.95
CA ALA A 33 7.59 -13.62 3.86
C ALA A 33 8.35 -12.51 3.14
N VAL A 34 8.66 -11.44 3.87
CA VAL A 34 9.44 -10.32 3.33
C VAL A 34 10.92 -10.70 3.28
N HIS A 35 11.50 -10.67 2.09
CA HIS A 35 12.91 -10.95 1.86
C HIS A 35 13.56 -9.74 1.18
N PRO A 36 14.30 -8.89 1.93
CA PRO A 36 15.07 -7.80 1.34
C PRO A 36 16.23 -8.32 0.46
N PRO A 37 16.66 -7.56 -0.57
CA PRO A 37 16.13 -6.26 -0.97
C PRO A 37 14.82 -6.37 -1.75
N LEU A 38 13.98 -5.34 -1.61
CA LEU A 38 12.72 -5.24 -2.36
C LEU A 38 12.95 -4.45 -3.65
N SER A 39 12.24 -4.85 -4.71
CA SER A 39 12.28 -4.18 -6.00
C SER A 39 11.03 -3.33 -6.22
N ARG A 40 11.13 -2.31 -7.08
CA ARG A 40 9.96 -1.57 -7.55
C ARG A 40 8.95 -2.53 -8.16
N GLY A 41 7.67 -2.28 -7.93
CA GLY A 41 6.57 -3.11 -8.40
C GLY A 41 6.23 -4.30 -7.49
N THR A 42 7.08 -4.66 -6.54
CA THR A 42 6.75 -5.67 -5.53
C THR A 42 5.55 -5.21 -4.73
N LEU A 43 4.51 -6.01 -4.66
CA LEU A 43 3.36 -5.73 -3.82
C LEU A 43 3.70 -6.09 -2.37
N VAL A 44 3.42 -5.15 -1.46
CA VAL A 44 3.67 -5.32 -0.04
C VAL A 44 2.39 -5.09 0.76
N LEU A 45 2.23 -5.86 1.81
CA LEU A 45 1.17 -5.71 2.80
C LEU A 45 1.76 -4.99 4.01
N LEU A 46 1.11 -3.92 4.45
CA LEU A 46 1.55 -3.13 5.59
C LEU A 46 0.38 -2.74 6.49
N PRO A 47 0.62 -2.63 7.81
CA PRO A 47 -0.38 -2.09 8.72
C PRO A 47 -0.69 -0.64 8.37
N VAL A 48 -1.92 -0.21 8.64
CA VAL A 48 -2.30 1.20 8.43
C VAL A 48 -1.50 2.09 9.38
N PRO A 49 -0.66 3.02 8.87
CA PRO A 49 0.11 3.94 9.70
C PRO A 49 -0.79 4.78 10.60
N ARG A 50 -0.34 5.09 11.81
CA ARG A 50 -1.14 5.84 12.81
C ARG A 50 -1.64 7.18 12.27
N SER A 51 -0.82 7.88 11.49
CA SER A 51 -1.13 9.19 10.91
C SER A 51 -2.35 9.22 10.00
N VAL A 52 -2.76 8.07 9.46
CA VAL A 52 -3.87 7.97 8.50
C VAL A 52 -5.03 7.08 8.98
N ARG A 53 -5.01 6.62 10.22
CA ARG A 53 -6.07 5.77 10.79
C ARG A 53 -7.43 6.44 10.88
N ARG A 54 -7.50 7.75 10.80
CA ARG A 54 -8.75 8.49 10.72
C ARG A 54 -9.52 8.18 9.44
N TRP A 55 -8.81 7.89 8.35
CA TRP A 55 -9.39 7.66 7.02
C TRP A 55 -9.40 6.20 6.60
N LYS A 56 -8.71 5.35 7.34
CA LYS A 56 -8.61 3.91 7.03
C LYS A 56 -8.64 3.09 8.32
N SER A 57 -9.48 2.07 8.34
CA SER A 57 -9.56 1.14 9.47
C SER A 57 -8.20 0.49 9.75
N PRO A 58 -7.72 0.50 11.00
CA PRO A 58 -6.46 -0.14 11.36
C PRO A 58 -6.49 -1.66 11.19
N TRP A 59 -7.68 -2.23 11.13
CA TRP A 59 -7.89 -3.68 10.96
C TRP A 59 -7.77 -4.17 9.53
N THR A 60 -7.66 -3.25 8.58
CA THR A 60 -7.57 -3.58 7.15
C THR A 60 -6.20 -3.15 6.61
N PRO A 61 -5.20 -4.05 6.61
CA PRO A 61 -3.87 -3.73 6.09
C PRO A 61 -3.92 -3.23 4.65
N LEU A 62 -3.00 -2.33 4.32
CA LEU A 62 -2.86 -1.78 2.98
C LEU A 62 -2.06 -2.75 2.10
N LEU A 63 -2.54 -3.00 0.89
CA LEU A 63 -1.80 -3.68 -0.16
C LEU A 63 -1.36 -2.64 -1.20
N LYS A 64 -0.05 -2.44 -1.34
CA LYS A 64 0.51 -1.39 -2.19
C LYS A 64 1.76 -1.85 -2.93
N PRO A 65 2.02 -1.33 -4.14
CA PRO A 65 3.29 -1.59 -4.81
C PRO A 65 4.40 -0.71 -4.23
N VAL A 66 5.60 -1.25 -4.18
CA VAL A 66 6.82 -0.47 -3.96
C VAL A 66 7.02 0.44 -5.16
N ALA A 67 7.03 1.73 -4.95
CA ALA A 67 7.20 2.74 -5.99
C ALA A 67 8.63 3.30 -6.03
N ALA A 68 9.30 3.36 -4.88
CA ALA A 68 10.70 3.76 -4.79
C ALA A 68 11.43 2.98 -3.70
N VAL A 69 12.71 2.73 -3.94
CA VAL A 69 13.62 2.02 -3.03
C VAL A 69 14.72 2.96 -2.54
N ALA A 70 15.52 2.49 -1.57
CA ALA A 70 16.60 3.28 -0.97
C ALA A 70 17.47 3.98 -2.01
N GLY A 71 17.78 5.25 -1.78
CA GLY A 71 18.56 6.12 -2.66
C GLY A 71 17.76 6.83 -3.74
N GLU A 72 16.51 6.47 -3.95
CA GLU A 72 15.65 7.11 -4.95
C GLU A 72 14.94 8.34 -4.38
N SER A 73 14.74 9.34 -5.23
CA SER A 73 14.08 10.59 -4.87
C SER A 73 12.59 10.58 -5.23
N VAL A 74 11.79 11.05 -4.29
CA VAL A 74 10.34 11.21 -4.41
C VAL A 74 9.99 12.66 -4.16
N CYS A 75 9.20 13.26 -5.05
CA CYS A 75 8.83 14.67 -4.95
C CYS A 75 7.32 14.88 -4.97
N VAL A 76 6.83 15.80 -4.14
CA VAL A 76 5.50 16.37 -4.23
C VAL A 76 5.64 17.86 -4.51
N ARG A 77 5.19 18.29 -5.69
CA ARG A 77 5.17 19.67 -6.13
C ARG A 77 3.84 19.96 -6.79
N ASP A 78 3.26 21.12 -6.48
CA ASP A 78 1.98 21.54 -7.06
C ASP A 78 0.89 20.46 -6.91
N ASP A 79 0.82 19.85 -5.73
CA ASP A 79 -0.11 18.75 -5.40
C ASP A 79 0.01 17.52 -6.31
N ALA A 80 1.17 17.28 -6.89
CA ALA A 80 1.46 16.11 -7.72
C ALA A 80 2.64 15.31 -7.18
N LEU A 81 2.46 13.98 -7.11
CA LEU A 81 3.51 13.04 -6.73
C LEU A 81 4.26 12.59 -7.97
N THR A 82 5.57 12.75 -7.95
CA THR A 82 6.47 12.25 -8.99
C THR A 82 7.61 11.43 -8.39
N ILE A 83 8.01 10.38 -9.08
CA ILE A 83 9.15 9.53 -8.72
C ILE A 83 10.00 9.35 -9.97
N GLY A 84 11.20 9.95 -9.99
CA GLY A 84 11.95 10.10 -11.23
C GLY A 84 11.12 10.92 -12.22
N ASP A 85 10.96 10.41 -13.45
CA ASP A 85 10.13 11.04 -14.50
C ASP A 85 8.68 10.55 -14.50
N ALA A 86 8.30 9.64 -13.59
CA ALA A 86 6.97 9.05 -13.54
C ALA A 86 6.02 9.87 -12.66
N SER A 87 4.82 10.17 -13.20
CA SER A 87 3.72 10.76 -12.43
C SER A 87 2.92 9.66 -11.73
N TYR A 88 2.65 9.88 -10.44
CA TYR A 88 1.83 8.98 -9.61
C TYR A 88 0.46 9.58 -9.28
N GLY A 89 0.15 10.77 -9.82
CA GLY A 89 -1.13 11.41 -9.63
C GLY A 89 -1.13 12.45 -8.52
N ARG A 90 -2.33 12.85 -8.13
CA ARG A 90 -2.56 13.97 -7.23
C ARG A 90 -2.34 13.63 -5.77
N VAL A 91 -1.93 14.63 -5.01
CA VAL A 91 -1.90 14.61 -3.54
C VAL A 91 -2.97 15.58 -3.04
N TYR A 92 -3.95 15.06 -2.32
CA TYR A 92 -5.04 15.88 -1.77
C TYR A 92 -4.62 16.53 -0.46
N GLN A 93 -5.08 17.77 -0.24
CA GLN A 93 -4.80 18.53 0.98
C GLN A 93 -5.71 18.11 2.14
N GLU A 94 -6.90 17.61 1.82
CA GLU A 94 -7.92 17.22 2.79
C GLU A 94 -8.77 16.05 2.31
N ALA A 95 -9.40 15.37 3.25
CA ALA A 95 -10.41 14.36 2.98
C ALA A 95 -11.55 14.50 4.00
N GLY A 96 -12.79 14.60 3.48
CA GLY A 96 -13.98 14.78 4.33
C GLY A 96 -13.94 16.06 5.19
N GLY A 97 -13.28 17.12 4.73
CA GLY A 97 -13.11 18.37 5.45
C GLY A 97 -11.97 18.38 6.46
N ASP A 98 -11.25 17.27 6.63
CA ASP A 98 -10.10 17.16 7.52
C ASP A 98 -8.78 17.22 6.77
N PRO A 99 -7.78 17.99 7.25
CA PRO A 99 -6.47 18.06 6.64
C PRO A 99 -5.79 16.69 6.61
N LEU A 100 -5.30 16.28 5.44
CA LEU A 100 -4.48 15.08 5.29
C LEU A 100 -3.01 15.38 5.63
N PRO A 101 -2.35 14.50 6.39
CA PRO A 101 -0.89 14.54 6.44
C PRO A 101 -0.35 14.27 5.04
N GLN A 102 0.77 14.87 4.69
CA GLN A 102 1.37 14.67 3.38
C GLN A 102 2.84 15.00 3.42
N ILE A 103 3.61 14.38 2.53
CA ILE A 103 4.97 14.81 2.27
C ILE A 103 4.94 16.09 1.43
N GLN A 104 5.95 16.94 1.60
CA GLN A 104 6.12 18.16 0.81
C GLN A 104 7.56 18.27 0.31
N GLY A 105 7.73 18.81 -0.89
CA GLY A 105 9.03 18.88 -1.52
C GLY A 105 9.55 17.51 -1.93
N CYS A 106 10.85 17.34 -1.89
CA CYS A 106 11.50 16.09 -2.26
C CYS A 106 12.09 15.39 -1.03
N LEU A 107 11.99 14.06 -1.01
CA LEU A 107 12.70 13.21 -0.06
C LEU A 107 13.49 12.15 -0.80
N THR A 108 14.55 11.68 -0.19
CA THR A 108 15.29 10.49 -0.64
C THR A 108 14.90 9.33 0.28
N VAL A 109 14.54 8.19 -0.32
CA VAL A 109 14.22 6.99 0.46
C VAL A 109 15.49 6.50 1.15
N GLU A 110 15.42 6.35 2.46
CA GLU A 110 16.56 5.94 3.29
C GLU A 110 16.80 4.42 3.19
N ASP A 111 18.02 4.00 3.56
CA ASP A 111 18.37 2.59 3.67
C ASP A 111 17.40 1.87 4.63
N GLY A 112 16.97 0.67 4.28
CA GLY A 112 16.01 -0.10 5.05
C GLY A 112 14.56 0.34 4.92
N GLN A 113 14.27 1.30 4.04
CA GLN A 113 12.93 1.83 3.79
C GLN A 113 12.51 1.62 2.33
N VAL A 114 11.21 1.71 2.11
CA VAL A 114 10.58 1.76 0.78
C VAL A 114 9.50 2.83 0.77
N PHE A 115 9.24 3.40 -0.38
CA PHE A 115 8.11 4.28 -0.63
C PHE A 115 7.05 3.51 -1.40
N VAL A 116 5.86 3.38 -0.85
CA VAL A 116 4.77 2.64 -1.47
C VAL A 116 3.76 3.60 -2.07
N ALA A 117 3.42 3.43 -3.32
CA ALA A 117 2.43 4.26 -3.99
C ALA A 117 1.84 3.54 -5.20
N SER A 118 0.55 3.72 -5.41
CA SER A 118 -0.15 3.31 -6.63
C SER A 118 -0.26 4.50 -7.56
N LYS A 119 -0.19 4.26 -8.87
CA LYS A 119 -0.48 5.29 -9.86
C LYS A 119 -1.98 5.63 -9.81
N GLY A 120 -2.29 6.92 -9.79
CA GLY A 120 -3.65 7.43 -9.71
C GLY A 120 -3.85 8.38 -8.55
N ASP A 121 -4.99 9.07 -8.57
CA ASP A 121 -5.26 10.17 -7.65
C ASP A 121 -5.83 9.69 -6.31
N ARG A 122 -6.51 8.55 -6.30
CA ARG A 122 -7.22 8.04 -5.13
C ARG A 122 -6.51 6.84 -4.51
N SER A 123 -5.36 7.07 -3.91
CA SER A 123 -4.62 6.04 -3.20
C SER A 123 -4.14 6.57 -1.86
N LEU A 124 -4.52 5.90 -0.78
CA LEU A 124 -3.94 6.17 0.53
C LEU A 124 -2.63 5.39 0.62
N ASP A 125 -1.53 6.09 0.48
CA ASP A 125 -0.20 5.52 0.41
C ASP A 125 0.87 6.47 0.96
N SER A 126 2.14 6.22 0.68
CA SER A 126 3.27 6.99 1.20
C SER A 126 3.26 8.47 0.84
N ARG A 127 2.45 8.91 -0.15
CA ARG A 127 2.26 10.35 -0.39
C ARG A 127 1.70 11.08 0.83
N TYR A 128 1.01 10.36 1.72
CA TYR A 128 0.41 10.90 2.94
C TYR A 128 1.16 10.53 4.21
N PHE A 129 1.87 9.39 4.26
CA PHE A 129 2.55 8.96 5.48
C PHE A 129 4.07 8.77 5.33
N GLY A 130 4.64 9.06 4.16
CA GLY A 130 6.07 8.96 3.92
C GLY A 130 6.57 7.52 3.72
N SER A 131 7.89 7.37 3.63
CA SER A 131 8.52 6.06 3.50
C SER A 131 8.24 5.18 4.71
N VAL A 132 8.19 3.87 4.50
CA VAL A 132 7.98 2.87 5.54
C VAL A 132 9.20 1.98 5.68
N LYS A 133 9.48 1.56 6.90
CA LYS A 133 10.56 0.62 7.18
C LYS A 133 10.20 -0.77 6.64
N ILE A 134 11.13 -1.42 5.98
CA ILE A 134 10.94 -2.80 5.48
C ILE A 134 10.55 -3.74 6.62
N GLY A 135 11.13 -3.55 7.82
CA GLY A 135 10.79 -4.33 9.01
C GLY A 135 9.35 -4.17 9.52
N GLU A 136 8.63 -3.15 9.09
CA GLU A 136 7.21 -2.93 9.42
C GLU A 136 6.25 -3.58 8.42
N LEU A 137 6.75 -4.09 7.29
CA LEU A 137 5.94 -4.80 6.31
C LEU A 137 5.54 -6.17 6.84
N THR A 138 4.30 -6.54 6.63
CA THR A 138 3.77 -7.84 7.09
C THR A 138 4.11 -8.97 6.12
N ALA A 139 4.03 -8.70 4.81
CA ALA A 139 4.24 -9.69 3.76
C ALA A 139 4.55 -9.00 2.42
N THR A 140 5.05 -9.79 1.48
CA THR A 140 4.95 -9.48 0.05
C THR A 140 3.79 -10.29 -0.54
N ALA A 141 3.30 -9.88 -1.72
CA ALA A 141 2.16 -10.51 -2.34
C ALA A 141 2.36 -10.73 -3.83
N THR A 142 1.86 -11.86 -4.34
CA THR A 142 1.79 -12.17 -5.77
C THR A 142 0.35 -12.50 -6.17
N PRO A 143 -0.12 -12.03 -7.35
CA PRO A 143 -1.47 -12.32 -7.78
C PRO A 143 -1.64 -13.82 -8.10
N VAL A 144 -2.76 -14.39 -7.66
CA VAL A 144 -3.20 -15.76 -8.00
C VAL A 144 -4.34 -15.69 -8.98
N TRP A 145 -5.32 -14.82 -8.72
CA TRP A 145 -6.48 -14.62 -9.56
C TRP A 145 -6.90 -13.18 -9.55
N LEU A 146 -7.02 -12.56 -10.71
CA LEU A 146 -7.47 -11.18 -10.85
C LEU A 146 -8.85 -11.15 -11.51
N TRP A 147 -9.75 -10.37 -10.94
CA TRP A 147 -11.06 -10.11 -11.57
C TRP A 147 -10.91 -9.04 -12.65
N ARG A 148 -11.51 -9.31 -13.78
CA ARG A 148 -11.59 -8.35 -14.89
C ARG A 148 -12.93 -7.61 -14.86
#